data_8a6f9ae66a16a2cdb660eb845a781b0c
#
_entry.id   8a6f9ae66a16a2cdb660eb845a781b0c
#
_cell.length_a   1.000
_cell.length_b   1.000
_cell.length_c   1.000
_cell.angle_alpha   90.00
_cell.angle_beta   90.00
_cell.angle_gamma   90.00
#
_symmetry.space_group_name_H-M   'P 1'
#
loop_
_entity.id
_entity.type
_entity.pdbx_description
1 polymer ?
#
loop_
_entity_poly.entity_id
_entity_poly.type
_entity_poly.pdbx_seq_one_letter_code
_entity_poly.pdbx_strand_id
1 'polypeptide(L)'
;DNTAKSIGDVIAKNAGEHFEVAIVGEFKRGKSTLINAILGQEVLPADVLPATATLNRVTYSKDPYVVVEYKDGSSEKVDINHLADYVTKLSFESEKKAETVKEATVYYDTDFCKNHVDIIDTPGLNDDEQMTNVTMSILPEIDAAVFVISANSPFSQFEKEFLENKMLTSDLGRIIFAVNCFGTFSKEDDDRIVETVEKRICNYVMDKAKKVMGENS
;
A
#
# COMPACT_ATOMS: atom_id res chain seq x y z
N ASP A 1 -18.04 13.47 -28.56
CA ASP A 1 -17.94 12.02 -28.61
C ASP A 1 -17.18 11.49 -27.39
N ASN A 2 -17.80 11.71 -26.21
CA ASN A 2 -17.20 11.27 -24.93
C ASN A 2 -17.06 9.75 -24.84
N THR A 3 -17.95 8.99 -25.46
CA THR A 3 -17.96 7.51 -25.42
C THR A 3 -16.76 6.91 -26.15
N ALA A 4 -16.41 7.45 -27.33
CA ALA A 4 -15.26 6.97 -28.10
C ALA A 4 -13.93 7.30 -27.40
N LYS A 5 -13.86 8.45 -26.70
CA LYS A 5 -12.70 8.82 -25.88
C LYS A 5 -12.59 7.91 -24.66
N SER A 6 -13.70 7.64 -23.95
CA SER A 6 -13.74 6.68 -22.84
C SER A 6 -13.31 5.27 -23.24
N ILE A 7 -13.76 4.79 -24.42
CA ILE A 7 -13.35 3.47 -24.92
C ILE A 7 -11.87 3.48 -25.34
N GLY A 8 -11.39 4.56 -25.96
CA GLY A 8 -9.98 4.76 -26.28
C GLY A 8 -9.09 4.77 -25.05
N ASP A 9 -9.53 5.46 -24.00
CA ASP A 9 -8.84 5.53 -22.71
C ASP A 9 -8.81 4.15 -22.03
N VAL A 10 -9.91 3.38 -22.06
CA VAL A 10 -9.98 2.00 -21.55
C VAL A 10 -9.10 1.05 -22.37
N ILE A 11 -9.05 1.18 -23.71
CA ILE A 11 -8.19 0.35 -24.55
C ILE A 11 -6.70 0.72 -24.37
N ALA A 12 -6.38 1.99 -24.26
CA ALA A 12 -5.01 2.45 -23.97
C ALA A 12 -4.57 1.98 -22.58
N LYS A 13 -5.48 2.05 -21.61
CA LYS A 13 -5.31 1.51 -20.28
C LYS A 13 -5.00 0.00 -20.30
N ASN A 14 -5.68 -0.82 -21.11
CA ASN A 14 -5.46 -2.26 -21.20
C ASN A 14 -4.28 -2.71 -22.13
N ALA A 15 -3.67 -1.82 -22.91
CA ALA A 15 -2.63 -2.20 -23.87
C ALA A 15 -1.18 -2.20 -23.32
N GLY A 16 -1.00 -1.81 -22.06
CA GLY A 16 0.32 -1.74 -21.40
C GLY A 16 0.24 -1.69 -19.87
N GLU A 17 -0.89 -2.07 -19.30
CA GLU A 17 -1.14 -1.87 -17.87
C GLU A 17 -0.46 -2.88 -16.98
N HIS A 18 0.13 -2.31 -15.95
CA HIS A 18 0.54 -3.00 -14.76
C HIS A 18 -0.68 -3.21 -13.86
N PHE A 19 -0.78 -4.37 -13.26
CA PHE A 19 -1.76 -4.65 -12.21
C PHE A 19 -1.22 -4.08 -10.90
N GLU A 20 -1.85 -3.06 -10.37
CA GLU A 20 -1.38 -2.32 -9.22
C GLU A 20 -1.93 -2.86 -7.91
N VAL A 21 -1.03 -3.31 -7.04
CA VAL A 21 -1.35 -3.84 -5.70
C VAL A 21 -0.81 -2.90 -4.63
N ALA A 22 -1.67 -2.18 -3.94
CA ALA A 22 -1.25 -1.33 -2.83
C ALA A 22 -1.21 -2.10 -1.50
N ILE A 23 -0.14 -1.91 -0.75
CA ILE A 23 -0.02 -2.41 0.62
C ILE A 23 -0.42 -1.28 1.57
N VAL A 24 -1.57 -1.44 2.23
CA VAL A 24 -2.23 -0.41 3.03
C VAL A 24 -2.30 -0.84 4.49
N GLY A 25 -2.24 0.10 5.42
CA GLY A 25 -2.36 -0.16 6.86
C GLY A 25 -1.78 0.96 7.69
N GLU A 26 -2.07 0.96 8.99
CA GLU A 26 -1.52 1.96 9.90
C GLU A 26 0.01 1.94 9.96
N PHE A 27 0.57 3.01 10.51
CA PHE A 27 1.99 3.10 10.78
C PHE A 27 2.47 1.93 11.67
N LYS A 28 3.66 1.40 11.39
CA LYS A 28 4.27 0.25 12.10
C LYS A 28 3.48 -1.06 12.05
N ARG A 29 2.62 -1.27 11.07
CA ARG A 29 1.98 -2.59 10.84
C ARG A 29 2.87 -3.56 10.05
N GLY A 30 4.04 -3.11 9.59
CA GLY A 30 5.02 -3.94 8.87
C GLY A 30 4.76 -4.05 7.37
N LYS A 31 4.22 -3.00 6.74
CA LYS A 31 3.98 -2.95 5.28
C LYS A 31 5.25 -3.18 4.47
N SER A 32 6.26 -2.33 4.67
CA SER A 32 7.55 -2.44 3.96
C SER A 32 8.27 -3.77 4.28
N THR A 33 8.14 -4.27 5.52
CA THR A 33 8.67 -5.58 5.91
C THR A 33 7.99 -6.72 5.15
N LEU A 34 6.67 -6.65 4.97
CA LEU A 34 5.91 -7.61 4.17
C LEU A 34 6.36 -7.58 2.71
N ILE A 35 6.52 -6.38 2.14
CA ILE A 35 7.02 -6.23 0.77
C ILE A 35 8.42 -6.82 0.65
N ASN A 36 9.33 -6.49 1.53
CA ASN A 36 10.69 -7.05 1.53
C ASN A 36 10.68 -8.59 1.64
N ALA A 37 9.78 -9.16 2.42
CA ALA A 37 9.61 -10.62 2.49
C ALA A 37 9.12 -11.22 1.16
N ILE A 38 8.21 -10.54 0.43
CA ILE A 38 7.76 -10.94 -0.91
C ILE A 38 8.91 -10.83 -1.92
N LEU A 39 9.74 -9.79 -1.81
CA LEU A 39 10.90 -9.58 -2.68
C LEU A 39 12.05 -10.54 -2.37
N GLY A 40 12.05 -11.16 -1.18
CA GLY A 40 13.12 -12.04 -0.71
C GLY A 40 14.39 -11.32 -0.27
N GLN A 41 14.38 -9.99 -0.22
CA GLN A 41 15.50 -9.13 0.17
C GLN A 41 15.01 -7.80 0.75
N GLU A 42 15.81 -7.18 1.61
CA GLU A 42 15.55 -5.84 2.14
C GLU A 42 15.84 -4.78 1.07
N VAL A 43 14.82 -4.41 0.32
CA VAL A 43 14.88 -3.41 -0.77
C VAL A 43 14.30 -2.07 -0.30
N LEU A 44 13.12 -2.12 0.33
CA LEU A 44 12.49 -0.94 0.88
C LEU A 44 12.96 -0.70 2.32
N PRO A 45 13.24 0.55 2.70
CA PRO A 45 13.58 0.84 4.09
C PRO A 45 12.39 0.49 5.00
N ALA A 46 12.62 -0.45 5.93
CA ALA A 46 11.61 -0.96 6.86
C ALA A 46 11.76 -0.34 8.27
N ASP A 47 12.23 0.89 8.35
CA ASP A 47 12.71 1.49 9.58
C ASP A 47 11.63 1.99 10.54
N VAL A 48 12.07 2.07 11.79
CA VAL A 48 11.32 2.56 12.95
C VAL A 48 11.04 4.07 12.87
N LEU A 49 11.75 4.79 12.00
CA LEU A 49 11.61 6.23 11.82
C LEU A 49 10.42 6.57 10.90
N PRO A 50 9.77 7.72 11.14
CA PRO A 50 8.70 8.16 10.26
C PRO A 50 9.19 8.21 8.82
N ALA A 51 8.56 7.42 7.95
CA ALA A 51 8.71 7.58 6.52
C ALA A 51 8.13 8.94 6.11
N THR A 52 8.45 9.38 4.91
CA THR A 52 7.81 10.56 4.32
C THR A 52 6.45 10.17 3.75
N ALA A 53 5.64 11.17 3.40
CA ALA A 53 4.40 10.97 2.65
C ALA A 53 4.69 10.60 1.18
N THR A 54 5.66 9.71 0.93
CA THR A 54 6.14 9.30 -0.38
C THR A 54 5.61 7.90 -0.69
N LEU A 55 5.09 7.71 -1.89
CA LEU A 55 4.76 6.40 -2.42
C LEU A 55 6.04 5.71 -2.90
N ASN A 56 6.20 4.44 -2.55
CA ASN A 56 7.26 3.62 -3.11
C ASN A 56 6.63 2.55 -3.99
N ARG A 57 6.88 2.61 -5.29
CA ARG A 57 6.43 1.61 -6.25
C ARG A 57 7.55 0.61 -6.51
N VAL A 58 7.25 -0.67 -6.54
CA VAL A 58 8.18 -1.72 -6.98
C VAL A 58 7.66 -2.31 -8.27
N THR A 59 8.47 -2.29 -9.31
CA THR A 59 8.18 -2.86 -10.63
C THR A 59 9.34 -3.74 -11.11
N TYR A 60 9.09 -4.54 -12.15
CA TYR A 60 10.09 -5.48 -12.65
C TYR A 60 11.18 -4.81 -13.49
N SER A 61 12.45 -5.13 -13.20
CA SER A 61 13.59 -4.95 -14.09
C SER A 61 14.69 -5.96 -13.75
N LYS A 62 15.40 -6.44 -14.78
CA LYS A 62 16.58 -7.29 -14.57
C LYS A 62 17.73 -6.55 -13.88
N ASP A 63 17.88 -5.26 -14.22
CA ASP A 63 18.92 -4.41 -13.66
C ASP A 63 18.29 -3.54 -12.57
N PRO A 64 18.70 -3.69 -11.29
CA PRO A 64 18.12 -2.92 -10.19
C PRO A 64 18.52 -1.44 -10.25
N TYR A 65 17.56 -0.54 -10.12
CA TYR A 65 17.75 0.90 -9.96
C TYR A 65 16.49 1.56 -9.42
N VAL A 66 16.57 2.83 -9.06
CA VAL A 66 15.42 3.63 -8.62
C VAL A 66 15.27 4.85 -9.52
N VAL A 67 14.03 5.20 -9.84
CA VAL A 67 13.67 6.51 -10.40
C VAL A 67 12.92 7.28 -9.34
N VAL A 68 13.46 8.44 -8.97
CA VAL A 68 12.83 9.36 -8.04
C VAL A 68 12.15 10.47 -8.82
N GLU A 69 10.84 10.62 -8.64
CA GLU A 69 10.04 11.69 -9.21
C GLU A 69 9.81 12.76 -8.14
N TYR A 70 10.09 14.02 -8.48
CA TYR A 70 9.92 15.15 -7.59
C TYR A 70 8.58 15.85 -7.82
N LYS A 71 8.14 16.62 -6.81
CA LYS A 71 6.88 17.39 -6.86
C LYS A 71 6.86 18.48 -7.92
N ASP A 72 8.03 18.91 -8.40
CA ASP A 72 8.17 19.88 -9.49
C ASP A 72 8.09 19.24 -10.89
N GLY A 73 7.92 17.91 -10.96
CA GLY A 73 7.84 17.13 -12.19
C GLY A 73 9.20 16.71 -12.76
N SER A 74 10.31 17.06 -12.13
CA SER A 74 11.63 16.53 -12.48
C SER A 74 11.80 15.10 -11.97
N SER A 75 12.74 14.36 -12.56
CA SER A 75 13.08 13.01 -12.11
C SER A 75 14.57 12.74 -12.23
N GLU A 76 15.06 11.84 -11.40
CA GLU A 76 16.44 11.34 -11.49
C GLU A 76 16.51 9.84 -11.29
N LYS A 77 17.50 9.21 -11.93
CA LYS A 77 17.83 7.80 -11.73
C LYS A 77 18.96 7.67 -10.71
N VAL A 78 18.71 6.85 -9.69
CA VAL A 78 19.64 6.63 -8.57
C VAL A 78 19.92 5.14 -8.36
N ASP A 79 21.01 4.83 -7.68
CA ASP A 79 21.31 3.47 -7.26
C ASP A 79 20.34 3.04 -6.14
N ILE A 80 19.96 1.77 -6.17
CA ILE A 80 19.00 1.20 -5.20
C ILE A 80 19.47 1.33 -3.74
N ASN A 81 20.79 1.30 -3.51
CA ASN A 81 21.35 1.44 -2.17
C ASN A 81 21.19 2.85 -1.59
N HIS A 82 20.83 3.82 -2.41
CA HIS A 82 20.58 5.20 -1.98
C HIS A 82 19.09 5.53 -1.83
N LEU A 83 18.19 4.57 -2.01
CA LEU A 83 16.75 4.79 -1.86
C LEU A 83 16.40 5.45 -0.51
N ALA A 84 17.00 4.98 0.58
CA ALA A 84 16.72 5.48 1.92
C ALA A 84 16.98 7.00 2.08
N ASP A 85 17.96 7.55 1.35
CA ASP A 85 18.29 8.98 1.38
C ASP A 85 17.16 9.87 0.83
N TYR A 86 16.24 9.29 0.07
CA TYR A 86 15.14 9.99 -0.62
C TYR A 86 13.77 9.79 0.02
N VAL A 87 13.59 8.68 0.76
CA VAL A 87 12.26 8.29 1.24
C VAL A 87 12.17 8.16 2.77
N THR A 88 13.26 8.45 3.49
CA THR A 88 13.28 8.40 4.96
C THR A 88 13.74 9.70 5.59
N LYS A 89 13.45 9.86 6.88
CA LYS A 89 13.88 11.02 7.69
C LYS A 89 15.06 10.67 8.60
N LEU A 90 16.05 9.95 8.07
CA LEU A 90 17.24 9.51 8.82
C LEU A 90 18.18 10.65 9.22
N SER A 91 18.20 11.74 8.46
CA SER A 91 19.01 12.94 8.71
C SER A 91 18.24 14.18 8.29
N PHE A 92 18.69 15.35 8.73
CA PHE A 92 18.11 16.63 8.30
C PHE A 92 18.20 16.84 6.79
N GLU A 93 19.24 16.31 6.13
CA GLU A 93 19.41 16.39 4.68
C GLU A 93 18.44 15.45 3.96
N SER A 94 18.30 14.18 4.43
CA SER A 94 17.34 13.23 3.87
C SER A 94 15.90 13.69 4.09
N GLU A 95 15.57 14.28 5.24
CA GLU A 95 14.22 14.84 5.49
C GLU A 95 13.86 15.93 4.48
N LYS A 96 14.74 16.92 4.27
CA LYS A 96 14.53 17.97 3.28
C LYS A 96 14.37 17.42 1.86
N LYS A 97 15.18 16.42 1.51
CA LYS A 97 15.13 15.77 0.20
C LYS A 97 13.83 15.03 0.02
N ALA A 98 13.46 14.22 0.98
CA ALA A 98 12.25 13.42 0.98
C ALA A 98 10.96 14.26 0.93
N GLU A 99 10.94 15.47 1.49
CA GLU A 99 9.82 16.42 1.37
C GLU A 99 9.56 16.88 -0.07
N THR A 100 10.58 16.86 -0.92
CA THR A 100 10.46 17.23 -2.35
C THR A 100 10.07 16.07 -3.25
N VAL A 101 10.21 14.84 -2.77
CA VAL A 101 9.89 13.62 -3.51
C VAL A 101 8.37 13.42 -3.56
N LYS A 102 7.86 13.09 -4.74
CA LYS A 102 6.48 12.69 -4.98
C LYS A 102 6.34 11.17 -4.91
N GLU A 103 7.15 10.47 -5.68
CA GLU A 103 7.15 9.00 -5.79
C GLU A 103 8.56 8.48 -6.03
N ALA A 104 8.88 7.30 -5.50
CA ALA A 104 10.08 6.56 -5.84
C ALA A 104 9.69 5.21 -6.47
N THR A 105 10.08 4.99 -7.73
CA THR A 105 9.86 3.73 -8.43
C THR A 105 11.12 2.89 -8.39
N VAL A 106 11.04 1.77 -7.68
CA VAL A 106 12.11 0.78 -7.53
C VAL A 106 11.97 -0.27 -8.61
N TYR A 107 12.92 -0.33 -9.50
CA TYR A 107 13.05 -1.36 -10.52
C TYR A 107 13.88 -2.50 -9.96
N TYR A 108 13.29 -3.71 -9.87
CA TYR A 108 13.92 -4.84 -9.19
C TYR A 108 13.62 -6.18 -9.86
N ASP A 109 14.58 -7.12 -9.87
CA ASP A 109 14.38 -8.46 -10.41
C ASP A 109 13.64 -9.34 -9.37
N THR A 110 12.34 -9.38 -9.48
CA THR A 110 11.47 -10.19 -8.63
C THR A 110 10.43 -10.94 -9.47
N ASP A 111 10.24 -12.20 -9.14
CA ASP A 111 9.25 -13.04 -9.82
C ASP A 111 7.81 -12.53 -9.65
N PHE A 112 7.54 -11.85 -8.55
CA PHE A 112 6.22 -11.30 -8.26
C PHE A 112 5.80 -10.23 -9.28
N CYS A 113 6.74 -9.36 -9.68
CA CYS A 113 6.45 -8.25 -10.60
C CYS A 113 6.65 -8.60 -12.09
N LYS A 114 7.15 -9.80 -12.43
CA LYS A 114 7.48 -10.20 -13.82
C LYS A 114 6.31 -10.14 -14.80
N ASN A 115 5.08 -10.28 -14.33
CA ASN A 115 3.89 -10.32 -15.18
C ASN A 115 3.12 -8.99 -15.15
N HIS A 116 3.83 -7.88 -15.20
CA HIS A 116 3.24 -6.52 -15.12
C HIS A 116 2.42 -6.31 -13.84
N VAL A 117 2.92 -6.80 -12.71
CA VAL A 117 2.38 -6.50 -11.38
C VAL A 117 3.29 -5.50 -10.71
N ASP A 118 2.73 -4.39 -10.25
CA ASP A 118 3.42 -3.42 -9.42
C ASP A 118 2.95 -3.53 -7.97
N ILE A 119 3.90 -3.43 -7.03
CA ILE A 119 3.60 -3.31 -5.61
C ILE A 119 3.77 -1.84 -5.21
N ILE A 120 2.78 -1.28 -4.53
CA ILE A 120 2.83 0.09 -4.03
C ILE A 120 2.87 0.05 -2.50
N ASP A 121 4.01 0.45 -1.92
CA ASP A 121 4.11 0.71 -0.48
C ASP A 121 3.55 2.08 -0.17
N THR A 122 2.48 2.11 0.62
CA THR A 122 1.81 3.36 0.97
C THR A 122 2.34 3.91 2.29
N PRO A 123 2.35 5.25 2.46
CA PRO A 123 2.57 5.85 3.76
C PRO A 123 1.63 5.28 4.83
N GLY A 124 2.08 5.26 6.08
CA GLY A 124 1.28 4.75 7.19
C GLY A 124 0.02 5.58 7.42
N LEU A 125 -1.11 4.90 7.51
CA LEU A 125 -2.36 5.53 7.92
C LEU A 125 -2.28 5.94 9.41
N ASN A 126 -3.00 7.02 9.76
CA ASN A 126 -3.13 7.50 11.15
C ASN A 126 -1.82 7.97 11.81
N ASP A 127 -0.76 8.19 11.04
CA ASP A 127 0.48 8.80 11.52
C ASP A 127 0.44 10.33 11.31
N ASP A 128 0.07 10.74 10.11
CA ASP A 128 -0.06 12.11 9.66
C ASP A 128 -1.24 12.23 8.68
N GLU A 129 -1.95 13.36 8.71
CA GLU A 129 -3.06 13.64 7.78
C GLU A 129 -2.58 13.65 6.32
N GLN A 130 -1.38 14.19 6.06
CA GLN A 130 -0.80 14.22 4.73
C GLN A 130 -0.53 12.80 4.22
N MET A 131 0.03 11.91 5.05
CA MET A 131 0.28 10.50 4.71
C MET A 131 -1.02 9.75 4.40
N THR A 132 -2.04 9.97 5.22
CA THR A 132 -3.36 9.40 5.00
C THR A 132 -3.95 9.88 3.67
N ASN A 133 -3.83 11.18 3.35
CA ASN A 133 -4.34 11.74 2.10
C ASN A 133 -3.61 11.18 0.86
N VAL A 134 -2.30 10.95 0.93
CA VAL A 134 -1.55 10.30 -0.16
C VAL A 134 -2.06 8.89 -0.40
N THR A 135 -2.23 8.09 0.65
CA THR A 135 -2.82 6.75 0.51
C THR A 135 -4.24 6.80 -0.06
N MET A 136 -5.04 7.78 0.37
CA MET A 136 -6.40 7.96 -0.14
C MET A 136 -6.45 8.31 -1.62
N SER A 137 -5.49 9.09 -2.12
CA SER A 137 -5.48 9.54 -3.52
C SER A 137 -5.26 8.42 -4.51
N ILE A 138 -4.57 7.33 -4.12
CA ILE A 138 -4.28 6.20 -5.01
C ILE A 138 -5.36 5.11 -4.98
N LEU A 139 -6.23 5.06 -3.96
CA LEU A 139 -7.25 4.00 -3.86
C LEU A 139 -8.12 3.84 -5.11
N PRO A 140 -8.52 4.92 -5.82
CA PRO A 140 -9.30 4.79 -7.05
C PRO A 140 -8.50 4.28 -8.25
N GLU A 141 -7.17 4.29 -8.18
CA GLU A 141 -6.26 3.97 -9.30
C GLU A 141 -5.75 2.54 -9.25
N ILE A 142 -5.73 1.91 -8.07
CA ILE A 142 -5.22 0.55 -7.85
C ILE A 142 -6.24 -0.53 -8.19
N ASP A 143 -5.75 -1.72 -8.55
CA ASP A 143 -6.58 -2.88 -8.88
C ASP A 143 -6.88 -3.76 -7.67
N ALA A 144 -5.98 -3.79 -6.69
CA ALA A 144 -6.14 -4.54 -5.46
C ALA A 144 -5.43 -3.87 -4.28
N ALA A 145 -5.87 -4.14 -3.07
CA ALA A 145 -5.20 -3.74 -1.85
C ALA A 145 -4.93 -4.93 -0.93
N VAL A 146 -3.75 -4.94 -0.30
CA VAL A 146 -3.44 -5.78 0.84
C VAL A 146 -3.52 -4.92 2.09
N PHE A 147 -4.52 -5.15 2.92
CA PHE A 147 -4.73 -4.42 4.17
C PHE A 147 -4.00 -5.14 5.30
N VAL A 148 -2.90 -4.54 5.76
CA VAL A 148 -2.03 -5.14 6.79
C VAL A 148 -2.50 -4.77 8.18
N ILE A 149 -2.80 -5.78 8.98
CA ILE A 149 -3.29 -5.68 10.36
C ILE A 149 -2.26 -6.31 11.28
N SER A 150 -2.02 -5.74 12.46
CA SER A 150 -1.14 -6.34 13.45
C SER A 150 -1.88 -7.33 14.34
N ALA A 151 -1.34 -8.54 14.51
CA ALA A 151 -1.85 -9.54 15.45
C ALA A 151 -1.86 -9.03 16.91
N ASN A 152 -0.92 -8.13 17.27
CA ASN A 152 -0.82 -7.56 18.61
C ASN A 152 -1.96 -6.57 18.93
N SER A 153 -2.59 -5.97 17.92
CA SER A 153 -3.69 -5.02 18.07
C SER A 153 -4.59 -5.10 16.83
N PRO A 154 -5.35 -6.18 16.69
CA PRO A 154 -6.14 -6.41 15.50
C PRO A 154 -7.34 -5.46 15.45
N PHE A 155 -7.42 -4.68 14.40
CA PHE A 155 -8.43 -3.66 14.13
C PHE A 155 -8.52 -2.56 15.18
N SER A 156 -7.70 -1.55 15.03
CA SER A 156 -7.89 -0.26 15.70
C SER A 156 -9.22 0.38 15.26
N GLN A 157 -9.68 1.35 16.03
CA GLN A 157 -10.86 2.13 15.65
C GLN A 157 -10.68 2.81 14.30
N PHE A 158 -9.47 3.33 14.04
CA PHE A 158 -9.13 3.98 12.77
C PHE A 158 -9.13 2.98 11.59
N GLU A 159 -8.54 1.78 11.76
CA GLU A 159 -8.54 0.72 10.73
C GLU A 159 -9.96 0.32 10.36
N LYS A 160 -10.85 0.22 11.36
CA LYS A 160 -12.28 -0.04 11.13
C LYS A 160 -12.93 1.06 10.32
N GLU A 161 -12.78 2.33 10.74
CA GLU A 161 -13.39 3.48 10.07
C GLU A 161 -12.84 3.65 8.64
N PHE A 162 -11.55 3.40 8.44
CA PHE A 162 -10.92 3.44 7.12
C PHE A 162 -11.47 2.34 6.21
N LEU A 163 -11.60 1.11 6.70
CA LEU A 163 -12.21 0.02 5.96
C LEU A 163 -13.67 0.36 5.56
N GLU A 164 -14.50 0.73 6.54
CA GLU A 164 -15.94 0.97 6.32
C GLU A 164 -16.22 2.18 5.41
N ASN A 165 -15.50 3.27 5.59
CA ASN A 165 -15.84 4.55 4.99
C ASN A 165 -14.99 4.89 3.75
N LYS A 166 -13.89 4.18 3.52
CA LYS A 166 -12.96 4.46 2.43
C LYS A 166 -12.78 3.25 1.51
N MET A 167 -12.29 2.13 2.01
CA MET A 167 -12.01 0.98 1.16
C MET A 167 -13.27 0.31 0.63
N LEU A 168 -14.29 0.08 1.46
CA LEU A 168 -15.57 -0.53 1.03
C LEU A 168 -16.46 0.42 0.23
N THR A 169 -16.14 1.71 0.14
CA THR A 169 -16.85 2.70 -0.66
C THR A 169 -16.15 3.06 -1.95
N SER A 170 -14.87 2.73 -2.09
CA SER A 170 -14.15 2.80 -3.37
C SER A 170 -14.60 1.64 -4.26
N ASP A 171 -14.49 1.80 -5.58
CA ASP A 171 -14.75 0.72 -6.55
C ASP A 171 -13.68 -0.39 -6.51
N LEU A 172 -12.90 -0.45 -5.43
CA LEU A 172 -11.85 -1.43 -5.21
C LEU A 172 -12.47 -2.82 -5.00
N GLY A 173 -12.46 -3.62 -6.06
CA GLY A 173 -13.12 -4.93 -6.09
C GLY A 173 -12.36 -6.04 -5.35
N ARG A 174 -11.10 -5.78 -4.91
CA ARG A 174 -10.23 -6.82 -4.33
C ARG A 174 -9.47 -6.28 -3.14
N ILE A 175 -9.83 -6.78 -1.93
CA ILE A 175 -9.14 -6.49 -0.69
C ILE A 175 -8.69 -7.81 -0.07
N ILE A 176 -7.38 -7.94 0.18
CA ILE A 176 -6.77 -9.06 0.89
C ILE A 176 -6.39 -8.56 2.28
N PHE A 177 -6.74 -9.31 3.32
CA PHE A 177 -6.34 -8.99 4.68
C PHE A 177 -5.12 -9.82 5.06
N ALA A 178 -4.03 -9.14 5.43
CA ALA A 178 -2.80 -9.76 5.91
C ALA A 178 -2.63 -9.48 7.40
N VAL A 179 -2.71 -10.52 8.23
CA VAL A 179 -2.45 -10.40 9.67
C VAL A 179 -0.96 -10.65 9.91
N ASN A 180 -0.26 -9.64 10.38
CA ASN A 180 1.18 -9.63 10.57
C ASN A 180 1.57 -9.73 12.05
N CYS A 181 2.86 -9.90 12.34
CA CYS A 181 3.45 -10.01 13.68
C CYS A 181 3.10 -11.30 14.43
N PHE A 182 2.92 -12.41 13.70
CA PHE A 182 2.88 -13.74 14.28
C PHE A 182 4.28 -14.21 14.73
N GLY A 183 4.31 -15.19 15.65
CA GLY A 183 5.55 -15.79 16.16
C GLY A 183 5.96 -15.29 17.54
N THR A 184 5.25 -14.35 18.13
CA THR A 184 5.36 -13.95 19.54
C THR A 184 4.33 -14.65 20.43
N PHE A 185 3.36 -15.32 19.83
CA PHE A 185 2.25 -16.01 20.50
C PHE A 185 2.35 -17.53 20.37
N SER A 186 1.55 -18.25 21.16
CA SER A 186 1.35 -19.68 20.94
C SER A 186 0.53 -19.93 19.68
N LYS A 187 0.63 -21.11 19.09
CA LYS A 187 -0.17 -21.47 17.90
C LYS A 187 -1.68 -21.37 18.18
N GLU A 188 -2.11 -21.70 19.38
CA GLU A 188 -3.53 -21.57 19.79
C GLU A 188 -3.99 -20.10 19.84
N ASP A 189 -3.11 -19.20 20.25
CA ASP A 189 -3.40 -17.77 20.26
C ASP A 189 -3.42 -17.20 18.85
N ASP A 190 -2.53 -17.65 17.98
CA ASP A 190 -2.51 -17.28 16.56
C ASP A 190 -3.85 -17.65 15.90
N ASP A 191 -4.33 -18.89 16.08
CA ASP A 191 -5.61 -19.36 15.54
C ASP A 191 -6.79 -18.51 16.06
N ARG A 192 -6.80 -18.16 17.36
CA ARG A 192 -7.81 -17.28 17.95
C ARG A 192 -7.78 -15.85 17.39
N ILE A 193 -6.59 -15.31 17.12
CA ILE A 193 -6.42 -13.98 16.53
C ILE A 193 -7.00 -13.98 15.12
N VAL A 194 -6.65 -14.98 14.30
CA VAL A 194 -7.18 -15.12 12.93
C VAL A 194 -8.72 -15.19 12.96
N GLU A 195 -9.29 -16.08 13.78
CA GLU A 195 -10.73 -16.22 13.92
C GLU A 195 -11.43 -14.90 14.35
N THR A 196 -10.77 -14.17 15.27
CA THR A 196 -11.29 -12.87 15.74
C THR A 196 -11.27 -11.82 14.63
N VAL A 197 -10.20 -11.77 13.84
CA VAL A 197 -10.06 -10.85 12.71
C VAL A 197 -11.09 -11.18 11.63
N GLU A 198 -11.23 -12.45 11.24
CA GLU A 198 -12.23 -12.90 10.27
C GLU A 198 -13.65 -12.50 10.69
N LYS A 199 -14.02 -12.77 11.92
CA LYS A 199 -15.34 -12.40 12.46
C LYS A 199 -15.58 -10.88 12.40
N ARG A 200 -14.58 -10.06 12.73
CA ARG A 200 -14.69 -8.61 12.66
C ARG A 200 -14.86 -8.13 11.23
N ILE A 201 -14.05 -8.62 10.29
CA ILE A 201 -14.15 -8.28 8.86
C ILE A 201 -15.55 -8.62 8.35
N CYS A 202 -16.03 -9.86 8.59
CA CYS A 202 -17.35 -10.29 8.18
C CYS A 202 -18.44 -9.36 8.72
N ASN A 203 -18.39 -9.00 10.01
CA ASN A 203 -19.37 -8.10 10.61
C ASN A 203 -19.33 -6.71 9.96
N TYR A 204 -18.14 -6.13 9.73
CA TYR A 204 -18.02 -4.81 9.10
C TYR A 204 -18.54 -4.79 7.67
N VAL A 205 -18.21 -5.82 6.88
CA VAL A 205 -18.71 -5.95 5.50
C VAL A 205 -20.23 -6.14 5.49
N MET A 206 -20.76 -6.99 6.38
CA MET A 206 -22.21 -7.23 6.49
C MET A 206 -22.96 -5.98 6.95
N ASP A 207 -22.44 -5.26 7.94
CA ASP A 207 -23.06 -4.01 8.42
C ASP A 207 -23.08 -2.94 7.31
N LYS A 208 -22.01 -2.85 6.53
CA LYS A 208 -21.97 -1.96 5.37
C LYS A 208 -22.95 -2.37 4.28
N ALA A 209 -23.00 -3.66 3.95
CA ALA A 209 -23.94 -4.18 2.95
C ALA A 209 -25.39 -3.87 3.35
N LYS A 210 -25.78 -4.09 4.61
CA LYS A 210 -27.12 -3.74 5.12
C LYS A 210 -27.42 -2.25 4.98
N LYS A 211 -26.46 -1.37 5.31
CA LYS A 211 -26.63 0.08 5.17
C LYS A 211 -26.83 0.51 3.71
N VAL A 212 -26.14 -0.14 2.77
CA VAL A 212 -26.22 0.19 1.33
C VAL A 212 -27.50 -0.39 0.70
N MET A 213 -27.92 -1.58 1.09
CA MET A 213 -29.08 -2.27 0.53
C MET A 213 -30.42 -1.83 1.15
N GLY A 214 -30.39 -1.07 2.25
CA GLY A 214 -31.54 -0.76 3.07
C GLY A 214 -31.90 -1.89 4.04
N GLU A 215 -32.48 -1.55 5.21
CA GLU A 215 -32.78 -2.50 6.30
C GLU A 215 -33.83 -3.57 5.97
N ASN A 216 -34.27 -3.70 4.72
CA ASN A 216 -35.34 -4.58 4.28
C ASN A 216 -34.91 -5.71 3.33
N SER A 217 -33.68 -6.21 3.46
CA SER A 217 -33.21 -7.40 2.74
C SER A 217 -32.85 -8.53 3.69
#